data_2d701f7ca7075eaf12832861aa1c234b
#
_entry.id   2d701f7ca7075eaf12832861aa1c234b
#
_cell.length_a   1.000
_cell.length_b   1.000
_cell.length_c   1.000
_cell.angle_alpha   90.00
_cell.angle_beta   90.00
_cell.angle_gamma   90.00
#
_symmetry.space_group_name_H-M   'P 1'
#
loop_
_entity.id
_entity.type
_entity.pdbx_description
1 polymer ?
#
loop_
_entity_poly.entity_id
_entity_poly.type
_entity_poly.pdbx_seq_one_letter_code
_entity_poly.pdbx_strand_id
1 'polypeptide(L)'
;GPSFDYPIKYVYRKIELPLKVIDKKENFRRIIDHKKNSGWIHISQLRKTNSLIVLEDKIVFNKNTKFSKPLFKVAKGRLVILKECINSWCKIKSNNYSGWIQTKNSWGEIKK
;
A
#
# COMPACT_ATOMS: atom_id res chain seq x y z
N GLY A 1 9.96 -13.07 -0.46
CA GLY A 1 8.75 -13.43 0.26
C GLY A 1 7.65 -12.44 -0.01
N PRO A 2 6.45 -12.74 0.48
CA PRO A 2 5.35 -11.83 0.26
C PRO A 2 5.65 -10.48 0.90
N SER A 3 5.32 -9.46 0.17
CA SER A 3 5.57 -8.08 0.57
C SER A 3 4.77 -7.68 1.81
N PHE A 4 3.79 -8.47 2.20
CA PHE A 4 3.02 -8.23 3.42
C PHE A 4 3.86 -8.33 4.71
N ASP A 5 5.00 -8.99 4.65
CA ASP A 5 5.90 -9.12 5.80
C ASP A 5 6.64 -7.82 6.10
N TYR A 6 6.59 -6.86 5.18
CA TYR A 6 7.31 -5.61 5.32
C TYR A 6 6.39 -4.51 5.81
N PRO A 7 6.68 -3.94 6.99
CA PRO A 7 5.88 -2.84 7.49
C PRO A 7 6.05 -1.60 6.60
N ILE A 8 4.96 -1.15 6.00
CA ILE A 8 4.93 0.11 5.28
C ILE A 8 4.12 1.09 6.12
N LYS A 9 4.84 1.95 6.84
CA LYS A 9 4.22 2.93 7.72
C LYS A 9 4.35 4.34 7.18
N TYR A 10 5.13 4.53 6.13
CA TYR A 10 5.49 5.85 5.64
C TYR A 10 5.36 5.93 4.13
N VAL A 11 5.07 7.13 3.65
CA VAL A 11 5.17 7.46 2.23
C VAL A 11 6.07 8.67 2.09
N TYR A 12 6.69 8.80 0.92
CA TYR A 12 7.42 10.00 0.55
C TYR A 12 6.40 11.10 0.25
N ARG A 13 6.49 12.24 0.95
CA ARG A 13 5.45 13.28 0.95
C ARG A 13 5.03 13.78 -0.42
N LYS A 14 5.99 13.96 -1.32
CA LYS A 14 5.71 14.56 -2.62
C LYS A 14 5.01 13.62 -3.58
N ILE A 15 5.32 12.33 -3.53
CA ILE A 15 4.89 11.37 -4.54
C ILE A 15 4.00 10.27 -3.99
N GLU A 16 3.65 10.32 -2.70
CA GLU A 16 2.79 9.34 -2.05
C GLU A 16 3.29 7.89 -2.17
N LEU A 17 4.58 7.71 -2.45
CA LEU A 17 5.15 6.39 -2.67
C LEU A 17 5.31 5.65 -1.34
N PRO A 18 4.73 4.44 -1.20
CA PRO A 18 4.91 3.66 0.02
C PRO A 18 6.36 3.19 0.15
N LEU A 19 6.88 3.31 1.36
CA LEU A 19 8.27 3.02 1.66
C LEU A 19 8.37 2.16 2.90
N LYS A 20 9.27 1.20 2.86
CA LYS A 20 9.65 0.43 4.04
C LYS A 20 10.90 1.06 4.63
N VAL A 21 10.88 1.31 5.95
CA VAL A 21 12.08 1.76 6.67
C VAL A 21 12.89 0.53 7.05
N ILE A 22 14.12 0.47 6.59
CA ILE A 22 15.01 -0.68 6.81
C ILE A 22 16.16 -0.35 7.75
N ASP A 23 16.43 0.93 8.03
CA ASP A 23 17.46 1.35 8.96
C ASP A 23 17.16 2.78 9.41
N LYS A 24 17.78 3.19 10.52
CA LYS A 24 17.64 4.56 10.99
C LYS A 24 18.97 5.03 11.59
N LYS A 25 19.25 6.31 11.42
CA LYS A 25 20.39 6.97 12.01
C LYS A 25 20.01 8.42 12.29
N GLU A 26 19.89 8.77 13.58
CA GLU A 26 19.44 10.10 14.01
C GLU A 26 18.10 10.48 13.35
N ASN A 27 18.05 11.57 12.60
CA ASN A 27 16.86 12.03 11.91
C ASN A 27 16.75 11.52 10.47
N PHE A 28 17.55 10.52 10.12
CA PHE A 28 17.53 9.91 8.80
C PHE A 28 16.98 8.50 8.88
N ARG A 29 16.33 8.10 7.81
CA ARG A 29 15.81 6.75 7.65
C ARG A 29 16.31 6.20 6.33
N ARG A 30 16.83 4.97 6.36
CA ARG A 30 17.11 4.24 5.14
C ARG A 30 15.82 3.56 4.73
N ILE A 31 15.39 3.85 3.51
CA ILE A 31 14.12 3.34 2.99
C ILE A 31 14.35 2.48 1.77
N ILE A 32 13.39 1.63 1.49
CA ILE A 32 13.36 0.85 0.26
C ILE A 32 11.95 0.92 -0.32
N ASP A 33 11.85 1.10 -1.62
CA ASP A 33 10.57 1.10 -2.31
C ASP A 33 10.24 -0.28 -2.88
N HIS A 34 9.07 -0.39 -3.52
CA HIS A 34 8.60 -1.67 -4.07
C HIS A 34 9.45 -2.16 -5.24
N LYS A 35 10.27 -1.31 -5.84
CA LYS A 35 11.20 -1.67 -6.91
C LYS A 35 12.61 -1.97 -6.40
N LYS A 36 12.77 -2.03 -5.06
CA LYS A 36 14.04 -2.32 -4.39
C LYS A 36 15.06 -1.18 -4.48
N ASN A 37 14.64 0.02 -4.85
CA ASN A 37 15.49 1.20 -4.75
C ASN A 37 15.59 1.62 -3.30
N SER A 38 16.80 1.88 -2.82
CA SER A 38 16.99 2.30 -1.43
C SER A 38 17.84 3.56 -1.33
N GLY A 39 17.74 4.23 -0.20
CA GLY A 39 18.53 5.42 0.09
C GLY A 39 18.17 5.98 1.44
N TRP A 40 18.95 6.98 1.87
CA TRP A 40 18.71 7.68 3.13
C TRP A 40 17.92 8.96 2.87
N ILE A 41 16.87 9.17 3.64
CA ILE A 41 16.08 10.39 3.56
C ILE A 41 15.83 10.93 4.97
N HIS A 42 15.63 12.24 5.06
CA HIS A 42 15.32 12.88 6.32
C HIS A 42 13.87 12.59 6.71
N ILE A 43 13.61 12.44 8.02
CA ILE A 43 12.26 12.12 8.52
C ILE A 43 11.19 13.13 8.11
N SER A 44 11.60 14.38 7.86
CA SER A 44 10.67 15.41 7.39
C SER A 44 10.06 15.12 6.02
N GLN A 45 10.67 14.21 5.25
CA GLN A 45 10.16 13.81 3.95
C GLN A 45 9.17 12.65 4.02
N LEU A 46 8.93 12.13 5.22
CA LEU A 46 8.06 10.97 5.44
C LEU A 46 6.79 11.38 6.16
N ARG A 47 5.72 10.66 5.89
CA ARG A 47 4.49 10.71 6.70
C ARG A 47 3.91 9.32 6.83
N LYS A 48 3.22 9.09 7.94
CA LYS A 48 2.57 7.79 8.17
C LYS A 48 1.38 7.64 7.26
N THR A 49 1.22 6.43 6.73
CA THR A 49 0.07 6.11 5.89
C THR A 49 -0.16 4.61 5.88
N ASN A 50 -1.37 4.22 5.52
CA ASN A 50 -1.71 2.85 5.17
C ASN A 50 -1.97 2.81 3.68
N SER A 51 -1.02 2.30 2.93
CA SER A 51 -1.15 2.19 1.49
C SER A 51 -0.55 0.89 0.98
N LEU A 52 -1.03 0.45 -0.17
CA LEU A 52 -0.48 -0.70 -0.88
C LEU A 52 -0.23 -0.31 -2.33
N ILE A 53 0.79 -0.91 -2.93
CA ILE A 53 0.94 -0.95 -4.38
C ILE A 53 0.38 -2.31 -4.82
N VAL A 54 -0.55 -2.32 -5.75
CA VAL A 54 -1.03 -3.58 -6.31
C VAL A 54 -0.02 -4.08 -7.35
N LEU A 55 0.33 -5.35 -7.26
CA LEU A 55 1.35 -5.96 -8.14
C LEU A 55 0.73 -6.72 -9.31
N GLU A 56 -0.57 -6.67 -9.43
CA GLU A 56 -1.34 -7.20 -10.55
C GLU A 56 -2.61 -6.36 -10.70
N ASP A 57 -3.26 -6.44 -11.83
CA ASP A 57 -4.57 -5.80 -12.01
C ASP A 57 -5.55 -6.40 -11.01
N LYS A 58 -6.32 -5.55 -10.35
CA LYS A 58 -7.29 -5.98 -9.35
C LYS A 58 -8.68 -5.47 -9.68
N ILE A 59 -9.66 -6.35 -9.55
CA ILE A 59 -11.05 -5.93 -9.57
C ILE A 59 -11.41 -5.42 -8.18
N VAL A 60 -12.05 -4.27 -8.13
CA VAL A 60 -12.58 -3.67 -6.90
C VAL A 60 -14.05 -4.01 -6.80
N PHE A 61 -14.44 -4.60 -5.69
CA PHE A 61 -15.80 -5.07 -5.46
C PHE A 61 -16.56 -4.18 -4.48
N ASN A 62 -17.86 -4.23 -4.55
CA ASN A 62 -18.71 -3.46 -3.66
C ASN A 62 -18.63 -3.95 -2.20
N LYS A 63 -18.37 -5.22 -1.99
CA LYS A 63 -18.24 -5.84 -0.67
C LYS A 63 -17.02 -6.76 -0.66
N ASN A 64 -16.65 -7.23 0.52
CA ASN A 64 -15.49 -8.08 0.72
C ASN A 64 -15.75 -9.53 0.31
N THR A 65 -16.26 -9.73 -0.88
CA THR A 65 -16.49 -11.03 -1.48
C THR A 65 -16.49 -10.91 -3.00
N LYS A 66 -16.00 -11.95 -3.68
CA LYS A 66 -16.01 -12.03 -5.14
C LYS A 66 -17.42 -12.17 -5.72
N PHE A 67 -18.41 -12.44 -4.91
CA PHE A 67 -19.78 -12.59 -5.33
C PHE A 67 -20.56 -11.27 -5.31
N SER A 68 -19.95 -10.21 -4.83
CA SER A 68 -20.56 -8.89 -4.86
C SER A 68 -20.32 -8.22 -6.21
N LYS A 69 -20.94 -7.07 -6.40
CA LYS A 69 -20.86 -6.33 -7.65
C LYS A 69 -19.45 -5.81 -7.91
N PRO A 70 -18.84 -6.11 -9.05
CA PRO A 70 -17.58 -5.46 -9.44
C PRO A 70 -17.85 -4.00 -9.79
N LEU A 71 -17.00 -3.11 -9.29
CA LEU A 71 -17.18 -1.68 -9.47
C LEU A 71 -16.24 -1.08 -10.51
N PHE A 72 -14.95 -1.41 -10.40
CA PHE A 72 -13.93 -0.92 -11.31
C PHE A 72 -12.66 -1.75 -11.17
N LYS A 73 -11.67 -1.46 -12.00
CA LYS A 73 -10.38 -2.14 -11.97
C LYS A 73 -9.29 -1.17 -11.55
N VAL A 74 -8.37 -1.65 -10.70
CA VAL A 74 -7.14 -0.96 -10.36
C VAL A 74 -6.00 -1.64 -11.11
N ALA A 75 -5.29 -0.87 -11.90
CA ALA A 75 -4.20 -1.41 -12.73
C ALA A 75 -2.97 -1.72 -11.89
N LYS A 76 -2.23 -2.72 -12.32
CA LYS A 76 -0.93 -3.09 -11.75
C LYS A 76 -0.06 -1.83 -11.57
N GLY A 77 0.59 -1.72 -10.44
CA GLY A 77 1.49 -0.62 -10.11
C GLY A 77 0.80 0.58 -9.47
N ARG A 78 -0.51 0.57 -9.36
CA ARG A 78 -1.23 1.68 -8.73
C ARG A 78 -1.13 1.60 -7.21
N LEU A 79 -1.06 2.78 -6.60
CA LEU A 79 -1.15 2.92 -5.16
C LEU A 79 -2.62 3.04 -4.75
N VAL A 80 -3.00 2.32 -3.71
CA VAL A 80 -4.32 2.44 -3.09
C VAL A 80 -4.17 2.73 -1.61
N ILE A 81 -5.08 3.52 -1.07
CA ILE A 81 -5.12 3.86 0.35
C ILE A 81 -6.03 2.87 1.06
N LEU A 82 -5.54 2.26 2.13
CA LEU A 82 -6.30 1.30 2.93
C LEU A 82 -7.20 2.02 3.92
N LYS A 83 -8.46 1.62 3.99
CA LYS A 83 -9.43 2.15 4.94
C LYS A 83 -9.70 1.17 6.07
N GLU A 84 -9.96 -0.08 5.75
CA GLU A 84 -10.12 -1.14 6.73
C GLU A 84 -9.80 -2.47 6.06
N CYS A 85 -9.38 -3.44 6.86
CA CYS A 85 -9.04 -4.76 6.34
C CYS A 85 -9.71 -5.82 7.19
N ILE A 86 -10.29 -6.82 6.54
CA ILE A 86 -10.92 -7.97 7.18
C ILE A 86 -10.42 -9.21 6.45
N ASN A 87 -9.67 -10.05 7.16
CA ASN A 87 -9.06 -11.24 6.60
C ASN A 87 -8.20 -10.90 5.38
N SER A 88 -8.46 -11.48 4.23
CA SER A 88 -7.69 -11.26 3.00
C SER A 88 -8.27 -10.16 2.12
N TRP A 89 -9.14 -9.32 2.65
CA TRP A 89 -9.79 -8.24 1.93
C TRP A 89 -9.50 -6.91 2.60
N CYS A 90 -9.31 -5.87 1.78
CA CYS A 90 -9.21 -4.51 2.28
C CYS A 90 -10.13 -3.59 1.51
N LYS A 91 -10.82 -2.74 2.25
CA LYS A 91 -11.51 -1.60 1.65
C LYS A 91 -10.46 -0.55 1.32
N ILE A 92 -10.46 -0.09 0.09
CA ILE A 92 -9.46 0.83 -0.42
C ILE A 92 -10.11 2.08 -0.98
N LYS A 93 -9.31 3.12 -1.07
CA LYS A 93 -9.65 4.34 -1.79
C LYS A 93 -8.60 4.58 -2.86
N SER A 94 -9.05 4.84 -4.08
CA SER A 94 -8.20 5.22 -5.20
C SER A 94 -8.85 6.40 -5.90
N ASN A 95 -8.20 7.57 -5.83
CA ASN A 95 -8.81 8.84 -6.23
C ASN A 95 -10.10 9.07 -5.42
N ASN A 96 -11.23 9.26 -6.09
CA ASN A 96 -12.52 9.47 -5.44
C ASN A 96 -13.37 8.20 -5.35
N TYR A 97 -12.79 7.06 -5.70
CA TYR A 97 -13.50 5.78 -5.75
C TYR A 97 -13.06 4.89 -4.61
N SER A 98 -13.97 4.10 -4.10
CA SER A 98 -13.66 3.15 -3.04
C SER A 98 -14.36 1.82 -3.28
N GLY A 99 -13.86 0.79 -2.62
CA GLY A 99 -14.40 -0.55 -2.69
C GLY A 99 -13.42 -1.54 -2.08
N TRP A 100 -13.64 -2.82 -2.31
CA TRP A 100 -12.91 -3.89 -1.66
C TRP A 100 -12.06 -4.66 -2.65
N ILE A 101 -10.80 -4.93 -2.27
CA ILE A 101 -9.89 -5.76 -3.05
C ILE A 101 -9.36 -6.91 -2.20
N GLN A 102 -8.98 -7.98 -2.88
CA GLN A 102 -8.18 -9.03 -2.26
C GLN A 102 -6.75 -8.56 -2.12
N THR A 103 -6.10 -8.92 -1.02
CA THR A 103 -4.78 -8.38 -0.67
C THR A 103 -3.60 -9.13 -1.26
N LYS A 104 -3.81 -10.31 -1.83
CA LYS A 104 -2.72 -11.06 -2.45
C LYS A 104 -2.05 -10.25 -3.57
N ASN A 105 -0.76 -10.48 -3.79
CA ASN A 105 0.03 -9.79 -4.81
C ASN A 105 -0.05 -8.27 -4.68
N SER A 106 0.28 -7.78 -3.47
CA SER A 106 0.37 -6.36 -3.18
C SER A 106 1.64 -6.12 -2.34
N TRP A 107 2.16 -4.91 -2.42
CA TRP A 107 3.30 -4.48 -1.63
C TRP A 107 2.82 -3.58 -0.49
N GLY A 108 3.07 -3.99 0.73
CA GLY A 108 2.77 -3.17 1.88
C GLY A 108 2.36 -3.98 3.09
N GLU A 109 2.30 -3.30 4.26
CA GLU A 109 1.82 -3.90 5.49
C GLU A 109 0.33 -3.61 5.65
N ILE A 110 -0.41 -4.64 5.98
CA ILE A 110 -1.83 -4.52 6.27
C ILE A 110 -1.99 -4.54 7.78
N LYS A 111 -2.53 -3.45 8.33
CA LYS A 111 -2.88 -3.39 9.74
C LYS A 111 -4.29 -3.90 9.93
N LYS A 112 -4.41 -4.81 10.86
CA LYS A 112 -5.70 -5.38 11.23
C LYS A 112 -6.28 -4.67 12.45
#